data_07e3f07a4446c6cf58ea31b8477a1d6b
#
_entry.id   07e3f07a4446c6cf58ea31b8477a1d6b
#
_cell.length_a   1.000
_cell.length_b   1.000
_cell.length_c   1.000
_cell.angle_alpha   90.00
_cell.angle_beta   90.00
_cell.angle_gamma   90.00
#
_symmetry.space_group_name_H-M   'P 1'
#
loop_
_entity.id
_entity.type
_entity.pdbx_description
1 polymer ?
#
loop_
_entity_poly.entity_id
_entity_poly.type
_entity_poly.pdbx_seq_one_letter_code
_entity_poly.pdbx_strand_id
1 'polypeptide(L)'
;LILFFLVSCVAPGTTFEELDQTQIDEAISIIKNTKLDEPVERTRKESVVLVEDIIEKISPVTDKWCDENNIPDVRCNWKVNYLDDDMFNAFASGRNTITYTKGLMNGVASEEEVAFVIAHEIAHHLGNHVANAQRNILLGSLAGRVLGSVIDGSDDLISQTTDLGARFGSLVFSRDQE
;
A
#
# COMPACT_ATOMS: atom_id res chain seq x y z
N LEU A 1 -30.47 11.35 24.54
CA LEU A 1 -29.20 10.59 24.61
C LEU A 1 -29.20 9.53 23.50
N ILE A 2 -28.66 9.87 22.33
CA ILE A 2 -28.59 8.93 21.21
C ILE A 2 -27.23 8.20 21.31
N LEU A 3 -27.30 6.94 21.68
CA LEU A 3 -26.13 6.04 21.75
C LEU A 3 -25.81 5.56 20.32
N PHE A 4 -24.77 6.14 19.69
CA PHE A 4 -24.25 5.61 18.43
C PHE A 4 -23.49 4.30 18.72
N PHE A 5 -24.09 3.19 18.36
CA PHE A 5 -23.37 1.93 18.23
C PHE A 5 -22.44 2.02 17.01
N LEU A 6 -21.15 2.22 17.25
CA LEU A 6 -20.12 2.01 16.26
C LEU A 6 -20.03 0.49 16.00
N VAL A 7 -20.77 0.02 15.00
CA VAL A 7 -20.54 -1.32 14.44
C VAL A 7 -19.22 -1.26 13.69
N SER A 8 -18.16 -1.71 14.36
CA SER A 8 -16.89 -2.02 13.70
C SER A 8 -17.16 -3.19 12.75
N CYS A 9 -17.22 -2.93 11.46
CA CYS A 9 -17.10 -3.98 10.45
C CYS A 9 -15.66 -4.48 10.46
N VAL A 10 -15.38 -5.44 11.33
CA VAL A 10 -14.19 -6.27 11.20
C VAL A 10 -14.41 -7.12 9.94
N ALA A 11 -13.65 -6.86 8.89
CA ALA A 11 -13.55 -7.79 7.78
C ALA A 11 -13.10 -9.15 8.35
N PRO A 12 -13.61 -10.29 7.86
CA PRO A 12 -13.13 -11.59 8.30
C PRO A 12 -11.65 -11.68 7.96
N GLY A 13 -10.80 -11.38 8.94
CA GLY A 13 -9.37 -11.53 8.81
C GLY A 13 -9.07 -13.01 8.58
N THR A 14 -8.28 -13.31 7.57
CA THR A 14 -7.56 -14.56 7.53
C THR A 14 -6.74 -14.63 8.81
N THR A 15 -7.15 -15.49 9.75
CA THR A 15 -6.34 -15.78 10.93
C THR A 15 -5.11 -16.53 10.43
N PHE A 16 -3.99 -15.84 10.31
CA PHE A 16 -2.71 -16.49 10.16
C PHE A 16 -2.42 -17.26 11.44
N GLU A 17 -2.00 -18.51 11.30
CA GLU A 17 -1.52 -19.29 12.43
C GLU A 17 -0.32 -18.54 13.04
N GLU A 18 -0.35 -18.27 14.35
CA GLU A 18 0.77 -17.61 15.00
C GLU A 18 2.00 -18.53 14.88
N LEU A 19 3.10 -17.97 14.35
CA LEU A 19 4.36 -18.68 14.27
C LEU A 19 4.87 -19.01 15.67
N ASP A 20 5.28 -20.25 15.88
CA ASP A 20 5.94 -20.61 17.12
C ASP A 20 7.39 -20.07 17.15
N GLN A 21 7.98 -20.02 18.35
CA GLN A 21 9.32 -19.48 18.54
C GLN A 21 10.38 -20.26 17.74
N THR A 22 10.18 -21.56 17.51
CA THR A 22 11.10 -22.40 16.74
C THR A 22 11.11 -21.98 15.27
N GLN A 23 9.94 -21.74 14.69
CA GLN A 23 9.80 -21.26 13.31
C GLN A 23 10.43 -19.87 13.13
N ILE A 24 10.28 -18.99 14.13
CA ILE A 24 10.90 -17.67 14.13
C ILE A 24 12.42 -17.78 14.20
N ASP A 25 12.96 -18.61 15.09
CA ASP A 25 14.40 -18.80 15.27
C ASP A 25 15.04 -19.44 14.02
N GLU A 26 14.35 -20.39 13.38
CA GLU A 26 14.77 -20.99 12.13
C GLU A 26 14.82 -19.95 11.00
N ALA A 27 13.78 -19.15 10.83
CA ALA A 27 13.74 -18.07 9.85
C ALA A 27 14.87 -17.04 10.07
N ILE A 28 15.10 -16.63 11.32
CA ILE A 28 16.20 -15.72 11.69
C ILE A 28 17.56 -16.37 11.35
N SER A 29 17.73 -17.66 11.60
CA SER A 29 18.97 -18.38 11.28
C SER A 29 19.21 -18.42 9.77
N ILE A 30 18.17 -18.69 8.97
CA ILE A 30 18.25 -18.66 7.50
C ILE A 30 18.67 -17.27 7.03
N ILE A 31 17.99 -16.22 7.49
CA ILE A 31 18.30 -14.85 7.09
C ILE A 31 19.75 -14.47 7.44
N LYS A 32 20.21 -14.78 8.66
CA LYS A 32 21.58 -14.46 9.10
C LYS A 32 22.67 -15.20 8.33
N ASN A 33 22.37 -16.39 7.83
CA ASN A 33 23.33 -17.24 7.12
C ASN A 33 23.22 -17.10 5.60
N THR A 34 22.18 -16.44 5.09
CA THR A 34 22.05 -16.17 3.64
C THR A 34 23.01 -15.05 3.25
N LYS A 35 23.87 -15.32 2.29
CA LYS A 35 24.70 -14.29 1.68
C LYS A 35 23.80 -13.47 0.77
N LEU A 36 23.63 -12.20 1.11
CA LEU A 36 22.93 -11.26 0.25
C LEU A 36 23.81 -10.90 -0.94
N ASP A 37 23.20 -10.83 -2.12
CA ASP A 37 23.86 -10.32 -3.30
C ASP A 37 24.03 -8.80 -3.21
N GLU A 38 25.01 -8.25 -3.90
CA GLU A 38 25.26 -6.82 -3.92
C GLU A 38 24.19 -6.11 -4.76
N PRO A 39 23.68 -4.93 -4.32
CA PRO A 39 22.75 -4.14 -5.12
C PRO A 39 23.29 -3.82 -6.51
N VAL A 40 22.42 -3.76 -7.50
CA VAL A 40 22.75 -3.46 -8.89
C VAL A 40 22.31 -2.06 -9.25
N GLU A 41 23.26 -1.19 -9.61
CA GLU A 41 22.93 0.13 -10.15
C GLU A 41 22.25 -0.01 -11.52
N ARG A 42 21.10 0.67 -11.66
CA ARG A 42 20.30 0.67 -12.90
C ARG A 42 20.03 2.09 -13.35
N THR A 43 20.19 2.33 -14.63
CA THR A 43 19.73 3.57 -15.25
C THR A 43 18.21 3.63 -15.23
N ARG A 44 17.63 4.84 -15.36
CA ARG A 44 16.18 5.01 -15.49
C ARG A 44 15.58 4.13 -16.60
N LYS A 45 16.28 4.02 -17.76
CA LYS A 45 15.78 3.23 -18.88
C LYS A 45 15.72 1.73 -18.55
N GLU A 46 16.78 1.20 -17.94
CA GLU A 46 16.82 -0.19 -17.50
C GLU A 46 15.76 -0.48 -16.44
N SER A 47 15.59 0.44 -15.49
CA SER A 47 14.56 0.33 -14.46
C SER A 47 13.14 0.28 -15.04
N VAL A 48 12.84 1.14 -16.02
CA VAL A 48 11.52 1.18 -16.67
C VAL A 48 11.26 -0.10 -17.45
N VAL A 49 12.22 -0.54 -18.28
CA VAL A 49 12.09 -1.78 -19.07
C VAL A 49 11.89 -2.99 -18.15
N LEU A 50 12.68 -3.09 -17.08
CA LEU A 50 12.57 -4.20 -16.12
C LEU A 50 11.18 -4.25 -15.47
N VAL A 51 10.66 -3.10 -15.01
CA VAL A 51 9.34 -3.07 -14.35
C VAL A 51 8.20 -3.33 -15.35
N GLU A 52 8.32 -2.87 -16.59
CA GLU A 52 7.36 -3.18 -17.67
C GLU A 52 7.34 -4.69 -17.97
N ASP A 53 8.51 -5.35 -18.08
CA ASP A 53 8.63 -6.79 -18.26
C ASP A 53 8.04 -7.58 -17.08
N ILE A 54 8.22 -7.10 -15.86
CA ILE A 54 7.62 -7.69 -14.64
C ILE A 54 6.10 -7.59 -14.71
N ILE A 55 5.56 -6.42 -15.03
CA ILE A 55 4.12 -6.22 -15.18
C ILE A 55 3.54 -7.15 -16.24
N GLU A 56 4.21 -7.29 -17.39
CA GLU A 56 3.76 -8.20 -18.45
C GLU A 56 3.68 -9.66 -17.95
N LYS A 57 4.66 -10.10 -17.16
CA LYS A 57 4.67 -11.45 -16.57
C LYS A 57 3.62 -11.66 -15.48
N ILE A 58 3.30 -10.63 -14.70
CA ILE A 58 2.35 -10.70 -13.57
C ILE A 58 0.89 -10.54 -14.06
N SER A 59 0.66 -9.73 -15.08
CA SER A 59 -0.69 -9.39 -15.57
C SER A 59 -1.59 -10.60 -15.81
N PRO A 60 -1.18 -11.71 -16.46
CA PRO A 60 -2.05 -12.86 -16.66
C PRO A 60 -2.58 -13.49 -15.36
N VAL A 61 -1.79 -13.43 -14.29
CA VAL A 61 -2.20 -13.95 -12.97
C VAL A 61 -3.19 -13.00 -12.31
N THR A 62 -2.91 -11.70 -12.35
CA THR A 62 -3.78 -10.69 -11.76
C THR A 62 -5.08 -10.51 -12.52
N ASP A 63 -5.08 -10.60 -13.84
CA ASP A 63 -6.28 -10.54 -14.68
C ASP A 63 -7.22 -11.68 -14.34
N LYS A 64 -6.70 -12.90 -14.26
CA LYS A 64 -7.49 -14.08 -13.84
C LYS A 64 -8.12 -13.86 -12.45
N TRP A 65 -7.34 -13.34 -11.49
CA TRP A 65 -7.84 -13.04 -10.15
C TRP A 65 -8.93 -11.95 -10.18
N CYS A 66 -8.76 -10.93 -11.02
CA CYS A 66 -9.73 -9.86 -11.21
C CYS A 66 -11.04 -10.37 -11.79
N ASP A 67 -10.98 -11.25 -12.79
CA ASP A 67 -12.15 -11.89 -13.40
C ASP A 67 -12.92 -12.73 -12.38
N GLU A 68 -12.21 -13.56 -11.62
CA GLU A 68 -12.79 -14.43 -10.59
C GLU A 68 -13.48 -13.64 -9.46
N ASN A 69 -13.00 -12.44 -9.18
CA ASN A 69 -13.54 -11.56 -8.13
C ASN A 69 -14.44 -10.43 -8.67
N ASN A 70 -14.80 -10.46 -9.96
CA ASN A 70 -15.64 -9.46 -10.63
C ASN A 70 -15.10 -8.03 -10.47
N ILE A 71 -13.79 -7.86 -10.50
CA ILE A 71 -13.13 -6.55 -10.45
C ILE A 71 -13.07 -5.99 -11.87
N PRO A 72 -13.55 -4.76 -12.13
CA PRO A 72 -13.51 -4.17 -13.47
C PRO A 72 -12.09 -4.10 -14.03
N ASP A 73 -11.86 -4.48 -15.29
CA ASP A 73 -10.57 -4.49 -16.00
C ASP A 73 -9.78 -3.19 -15.86
N VAL A 74 -10.49 -2.05 -15.82
CA VAL A 74 -9.85 -0.73 -15.62
C VAL A 74 -9.06 -0.63 -14.30
N ARG A 75 -9.37 -1.47 -13.32
CA ARG A 75 -8.64 -1.51 -12.04
C ARG A 75 -7.48 -2.49 -12.05
N CYS A 76 -7.46 -3.41 -12.98
CA CYS A 76 -6.44 -4.46 -13.13
C CYS A 76 -5.45 -4.16 -14.27
N ASN A 77 -5.63 -3.04 -14.96
CA ASN A 77 -4.66 -2.54 -15.93
C ASN A 77 -3.63 -1.66 -15.20
N TRP A 78 -2.52 -2.29 -14.81
CA TRP A 78 -1.48 -1.68 -13.97
C TRP A 78 -0.73 -0.57 -14.71
N LYS A 79 -0.57 0.57 -14.06
CA LYS A 79 0.26 1.68 -14.52
C LYS A 79 1.47 1.80 -13.61
N VAL A 80 2.63 1.91 -14.22
CA VAL A 80 3.89 2.09 -13.49
C VAL A 80 4.43 3.49 -13.68
N ASN A 81 4.98 4.06 -12.63
CA ASN A 81 5.56 5.39 -12.63
C ASN A 81 6.92 5.37 -11.92
N TYR A 82 7.97 5.76 -12.65
CA TYR A 82 9.31 5.94 -12.08
C TYR A 82 9.44 7.32 -11.45
N LEU A 83 9.88 7.36 -10.19
CA LEU A 83 10.19 8.57 -9.48
C LEU A 83 11.71 8.70 -9.29
N ASP A 84 12.29 9.81 -9.76
CA ASP A 84 13.72 10.11 -9.55
C ASP A 84 13.94 10.64 -8.12
N ASP A 85 13.93 9.70 -7.17
CA ASP A 85 14.11 9.94 -5.74
C ASP A 85 15.05 8.85 -5.21
N ASP A 86 16.03 9.25 -4.41
CA ASP A 86 17.02 8.34 -3.84
C ASP A 86 16.50 7.56 -2.61
N MET A 87 15.30 7.85 -2.13
CA MET A 87 14.64 7.08 -1.08
C MET A 87 14.36 5.65 -1.56
N PHE A 88 14.66 4.64 -0.77
CA PHE A 88 14.28 3.25 -1.06
C PHE A 88 12.79 3.06 -0.81
N ASN A 89 11.96 3.14 -1.86
CA ASN A 89 10.51 3.07 -1.72
C ASN A 89 9.78 2.63 -2.99
N ALA A 90 8.61 2.00 -2.80
CA ALA A 90 7.54 1.90 -3.78
C ALA A 90 6.21 2.11 -3.08
N PHE A 91 5.18 2.50 -3.80
CA PHE A 91 3.85 2.66 -3.23
C PHE A 91 2.74 2.57 -4.27
N ALA A 92 1.64 1.97 -3.86
CA ALA A 92 0.39 1.95 -4.60
C ALA A 92 -0.35 3.28 -4.46
N SER A 93 -0.88 3.82 -5.56
CA SER A 93 -1.61 5.09 -5.56
C SER A 93 -2.75 5.12 -6.57
N GLY A 94 -3.74 5.99 -6.36
CA GLY A 94 -4.88 6.10 -7.27
C GLY A 94 -5.68 4.81 -7.38
N ARG A 95 -6.04 4.43 -8.60
CA ARG A 95 -6.86 3.22 -8.85
C ARG A 95 -6.05 1.99 -9.20
N ASN A 96 -4.92 2.16 -9.88
CA ASN A 96 -4.11 1.08 -10.45
C ASN A 96 -2.68 1.53 -10.76
N THR A 97 -2.16 2.52 -10.04
CA THR A 97 -0.83 3.09 -10.28
C THR A 97 0.14 2.63 -9.21
N ILE A 98 1.28 2.11 -9.63
CA ILE A 98 2.40 1.74 -8.78
C ILE A 98 3.53 2.71 -9.07
N THR A 99 3.99 3.44 -8.06
CA THR A 99 5.14 4.31 -8.17
C THR A 99 6.33 3.65 -7.49
N TYR A 100 7.46 3.64 -8.15
CA TYR A 100 8.72 3.10 -7.62
C TYR A 100 9.85 4.11 -7.83
N THR A 101 10.78 4.13 -6.89
CA THR A 101 11.84 5.13 -6.84
C THR A 101 13.14 4.61 -7.44
N LYS A 102 14.01 5.55 -7.84
CA LYS A 102 15.40 5.27 -8.20
C LYS A 102 16.13 4.55 -7.05
N GLY A 103 15.91 4.99 -5.79
CA GLY A 103 16.53 4.38 -4.62
C GLY A 103 16.17 2.91 -4.45
N LEU A 104 14.91 2.52 -4.70
CA LEU A 104 14.52 1.11 -4.74
C LEU A 104 15.31 0.36 -5.82
N MET A 105 15.31 0.86 -7.06
CA MET A 105 15.92 0.17 -8.20
C MET A 105 17.42 -0.02 -8.06
N ASN A 106 18.09 0.88 -7.34
CA ASN A 106 19.54 0.81 -7.08
C ASN A 106 19.87 0.14 -5.73
N GLY A 107 18.86 -0.14 -4.91
CA GLY A 107 19.05 -0.77 -3.61
C GLY A 107 18.76 -2.27 -3.59
N VAL A 108 18.24 -2.84 -4.67
CA VAL A 108 17.93 -4.27 -4.80
C VAL A 108 18.94 -4.97 -5.71
N ALA A 109 19.23 -6.23 -5.42
CA ALA A 109 20.24 -7.00 -6.11
C ALA A 109 19.68 -7.75 -7.33
N SER A 110 18.42 -8.17 -7.31
CA SER A 110 17.87 -9.05 -8.33
C SER A 110 16.56 -8.54 -8.94
N GLU A 111 16.19 -9.12 -10.08
CA GLU A 111 14.88 -8.87 -10.72
C GLU A 111 13.72 -9.44 -9.89
N GLU A 112 13.97 -10.55 -9.20
CA GLU A 112 12.99 -11.20 -8.33
C GLU A 112 12.64 -10.31 -7.13
N GLU A 113 13.61 -9.59 -6.56
CA GLU A 113 13.35 -8.61 -5.51
C GLU A 113 12.47 -7.47 -6.01
N VAL A 114 12.75 -6.95 -7.22
CA VAL A 114 11.89 -5.94 -7.85
C VAL A 114 10.49 -6.51 -8.08
N ALA A 115 10.39 -7.73 -8.63
CA ALA A 115 9.12 -8.38 -8.89
C ALA A 115 8.30 -8.59 -7.62
N PHE A 116 8.95 -8.97 -6.51
CA PHE A 116 8.29 -9.10 -5.20
C PHE A 116 7.69 -7.77 -4.75
N VAL A 117 8.47 -6.68 -4.81
CA VAL A 117 7.96 -5.35 -4.40
C VAL A 117 6.81 -4.90 -5.30
N ILE A 118 6.92 -5.04 -6.62
CA ILE A 118 5.85 -4.68 -7.55
C ILE A 118 4.58 -5.51 -7.29
N ALA A 119 4.71 -6.82 -7.05
CA ALA A 119 3.60 -7.69 -6.73
C ALA A 119 2.94 -7.31 -5.38
N HIS A 120 3.73 -6.88 -4.39
CA HIS A 120 3.23 -6.37 -3.12
C HIS A 120 2.36 -5.12 -3.32
N GLU A 121 2.82 -4.16 -4.13
CA GLU A 121 2.03 -2.95 -4.43
C GLU A 121 0.75 -3.27 -5.22
N ILE A 122 0.80 -4.26 -6.12
CA ILE A 122 -0.41 -4.78 -6.79
C ILE A 122 -1.38 -5.36 -5.77
N ALA A 123 -0.90 -6.12 -4.78
CA ALA A 123 -1.75 -6.70 -3.75
C ALA A 123 -2.49 -5.62 -2.93
N HIS A 124 -1.86 -4.46 -2.67
CA HIS A 124 -2.55 -3.33 -2.03
C HIS A 124 -3.73 -2.81 -2.86
N HIS A 125 -3.63 -2.81 -4.18
CA HIS A 125 -4.76 -2.45 -5.04
C HIS A 125 -5.85 -3.53 -5.04
N LEU A 126 -5.47 -4.79 -5.18
CA LEU A 126 -6.39 -5.93 -5.19
C LEU A 126 -7.14 -6.07 -3.86
N GLY A 127 -6.47 -5.83 -2.74
CA GLY A 127 -7.07 -5.78 -1.40
C GLY A 127 -7.93 -4.53 -1.13
N ASN A 128 -8.05 -3.61 -2.10
CA ASN A 128 -8.72 -2.31 -1.94
C ASN A 128 -8.12 -1.42 -0.83
N HIS A 129 -6.88 -1.68 -0.41
CA HIS A 129 -6.23 -0.94 0.66
C HIS A 129 -6.13 0.55 0.33
N VAL A 130 -5.71 0.89 -0.89
CA VAL A 130 -5.63 2.28 -1.36
C VAL A 130 -6.99 2.99 -1.33
N ALA A 131 -8.04 2.32 -1.81
CA ALA A 131 -9.39 2.89 -1.82
C ALA A 131 -9.95 3.06 -0.40
N ASN A 132 -9.68 2.10 0.48
CA ASN A 132 -10.10 2.16 1.88
C ASN A 132 -9.34 3.26 2.65
N ALA A 133 -8.03 3.42 2.44
CA ALA A 133 -7.26 4.51 3.02
C ALA A 133 -7.80 5.88 2.59
N GLN A 134 -8.06 6.07 1.30
CA GLN A 134 -8.65 7.30 0.77
C GLN A 134 -10.03 7.59 1.36
N ARG A 135 -10.88 6.57 1.47
CA ARG A 135 -12.20 6.69 2.08
C ARG A 135 -12.11 7.12 3.54
N ASN A 136 -11.17 6.59 4.29
CA ASN A 136 -11.03 6.92 5.70
C ASN A 136 -10.46 8.30 5.94
N ILE A 137 -9.51 8.73 5.12
CA ILE A 137 -9.02 10.11 5.12
C ILE A 137 -10.19 11.07 4.86
N LEU A 138 -11.05 10.76 3.88
CA LEU A 138 -12.23 11.57 3.58
C LEU A 138 -13.22 11.59 4.75
N LEU A 139 -13.55 10.44 5.32
CA LEU A 139 -14.46 10.37 6.46
C LEU A 139 -13.89 11.07 7.69
N GLY A 140 -12.58 10.92 7.96
CA GLY A 140 -11.91 11.62 9.04
C GLY A 140 -11.93 13.14 8.85
N SER A 141 -11.66 13.62 7.64
CA SER A 141 -11.70 15.05 7.32
C SER A 141 -13.11 15.63 7.44
N LEU A 142 -14.14 14.90 7.00
CA LEU A 142 -15.54 15.31 7.17
C LEU A 142 -15.94 15.40 8.65
N ALA A 143 -15.56 14.41 9.44
CA ALA A 143 -15.81 14.42 10.88
C ALA A 143 -15.11 15.61 11.57
N GLY A 144 -13.85 15.87 11.23
CA GLY A 144 -13.09 17.02 11.74
C GLY A 144 -13.73 18.36 11.36
N ARG A 145 -14.21 18.48 10.12
CA ARG A 145 -14.90 19.69 9.66
C ARG A 145 -16.21 19.94 10.42
N VAL A 146 -17.00 18.90 10.65
CA VAL A 146 -18.23 19.00 11.45
C VAL A 146 -17.93 19.42 12.87
N LEU A 147 -16.92 18.83 13.52
CA LEU A 147 -16.49 19.20 14.87
C LEU A 147 -16.06 20.67 14.94
N GLY A 148 -15.22 21.13 14.01
CA GLY A 148 -14.78 22.52 13.96
C GLY A 148 -15.93 23.50 13.84
N SER A 149 -16.92 23.20 13.00
CA SER A 149 -18.10 24.04 12.81
C SER A 149 -19.04 24.08 14.05
N VAL A 150 -19.09 23.01 14.83
CA VAL A 150 -19.94 22.93 16.04
C VAL A 150 -19.30 23.64 17.23
N ILE A 151 -17.96 23.61 17.36
CA ILE A 151 -17.24 24.16 18.49
C ILE A 151 -17.15 25.69 18.41
N ASP A 152 -16.70 26.24 17.31
CA ASP A 152 -16.44 27.68 17.18
C ASP A 152 -16.90 28.25 15.82
N GLY A 153 -16.88 27.44 14.76
CA GLY A 153 -17.30 27.83 13.43
C GLY A 153 -16.34 28.78 12.71
N SER A 154 -15.16 29.07 13.30
CA SER A 154 -14.13 29.87 12.60
C SER A 154 -13.45 29.05 11.49
N ASP A 155 -13.14 29.70 10.36
CA ASP A 155 -12.50 29.05 9.20
C ASP A 155 -11.16 28.41 9.57
N ASP A 156 -10.41 29.03 10.48
CA ASP A 156 -9.11 28.52 10.94
C ASP A 156 -9.27 27.23 11.76
N LEU A 157 -10.22 27.20 12.71
CA LEU A 157 -10.48 26.01 13.51
C LEU A 157 -11.07 24.87 12.67
N ILE A 158 -11.97 25.19 11.73
CA ILE A 158 -12.53 24.22 10.78
C ILE A 158 -11.42 23.59 9.93
N SER A 159 -10.45 24.38 9.46
CA SER A 159 -9.30 23.89 8.70
C SER A 159 -8.42 22.96 9.53
N GLN A 160 -8.03 23.37 10.74
CA GLN A 160 -7.18 22.59 11.62
C GLN A 160 -7.82 21.25 12.03
N THR A 161 -9.10 21.27 12.38
CA THR A 161 -9.83 20.04 12.75
C THR A 161 -10.09 19.12 11.55
N THR A 162 -10.24 19.67 10.35
CA THR A 162 -10.33 18.90 9.10
C THR A 162 -9.03 18.16 8.82
N ASP A 163 -7.89 18.84 8.92
CA ASP A 163 -6.55 18.25 8.72
C ASP A 163 -6.23 17.19 9.79
N LEU A 164 -6.60 17.48 11.05
CA LEU A 164 -6.43 16.51 12.13
C LEU A 164 -7.28 15.26 11.90
N GLY A 165 -8.53 15.42 11.49
CA GLY A 165 -9.42 14.31 11.15
C GLY A 165 -8.90 13.47 9.97
N ALA A 166 -8.34 14.10 8.94
CA ALA A 166 -7.70 13.41 7.83
C ALA A 166 -6.51 12.57 8.30
N ARG A 167 -5.66 13.12 9.15
CA ARG A 167 -4.50 12.40 9.75
C ARG A 167 -4.94 11.21 10.59
N PHE A 168 -5.95 11.36 11.44
CA PHE A 168 -6.50 10.23 12.19
C PHE A 168 -7.10 9.16 11.26
N GLY A 169 -7.83 9.56 10.22
CA GLY A 169 -8.38 8.65 9.23
C GLY A 169 -7.29 7.85 8.50
N SER A 170 -6.13 8.45 8.25
CA SER A 170 -5.00 7.75 7.63
C SER A 170 -4.32 6.75 8.59
N LEU A 171 -4.23 7.08 9.89
CA LEU A 171 -3.54 6.24 10.88
C LEU A 171 -4.32 4.98 11.26
N VAL A 172 -5.65 5.00 11.18
CA VAL A 172 -6.51 3.86 11.54
C VAL A 172 -6.30 2.67 10.60
N PHE A 173 -5.74 2.88 9.41
CA PHE A 173 -5.62 1.86 8.37
C PHE A 173 -4.22 1.28 8.15
N SER A 174 -3.16 1.94 8.60
CA SER A 174 -1.80 1.50 8.27
C SER A 174 -1.34 0.24 9.02
N ARG A 175 -1.98 -0.11 10.12
CA ARG A 175 -1.58 -1.28 10.94
C ARG A 175 -2.23 -2.60 10.54
N ASP A 176 -3.43 -2.55 9.96
CA ASP A 176 -4.20 -3.77 9.64
C ASP A 176 -4.00 -4.22 8.18
N GLN A 177 -3.14 -3.53 7.42
CA GLN A 177 -2.97 -3.73 5.98
C GLN A 177 -1.54 -4.11 5.57
N GLU A 178 -0.60 -4.11 6.50
CA GLU A 178 0.77 -4.60 6.29
C GLU A 178 0.95 -6.00 6.89
#